data_d3c604fdab3a9e8257e05218d2aa6c00
#
_entry.id   d3c604fdab3a9e8257e05218d2aa6c00
#
_cell.length_a   1.000
_cell.length_b   1.000
_cell.length_c   1.000
_cell.angle_alpha   90.00
_cell.angle_beta   90.00
_cell.angle_gamma   90.00
#
_symmetry.space_group_name_H-M   'P 1'
#
loop_
_entity.id
_entity.type
_entity.pdbx_description
1 polymer ?
#
loop_
_entity_poly.entity_id
_entity_poly.type
_entity_poly.pdbx_seq_one_letter_code
_entity_poly.pdbx_strand_id
1 'polypeptide(L)'
;MIMAKMDIRLSADQEKAAEAIISVIEKKANGTLRGEEMLLTMGGFAGTGKTTTLASAVGMVANRPKIAFCAFAGKAASVLKTKLERAGTLALGDYVGTIHGLIYRPRHGGSSGSITESDIDDKAPVERKPITGNTDQKMAFDLVDDIDQSIIVVDEASMVNEQIFADLQSFGYPIIAIGDHGQLPPVIGSFNLMEDPMIRLEKIHRQAEGDPIIHVSRLARETGRIPIGVYGLGVEKIQKTGSLAFAERIGPSTMTLCGMNVTRVWWNNFLRTRYGFKSNDPEIGERIICLKNNREEEIYNGMTGVITSIVAKGQHWYKISATMDAGNLYEGWCYKHQFGSVKTAFNVPGMPQWQVGDLFDWAYAMTVHKSQGSEADDVVVMEERISRTEDEWRRWLYTAVTRAKKKLLIVGS
;
A
#
# COMPACT_ATOMS: atom_id res chain seq x y z
N MET A 1 -24.85 -22.33 12.31
CA MET A 1 -24.18 -22.84 11.08
C MET A 1 -22.70 -22.85 11.38
N ILE A 2 -22.17 -24.02 11.75
CA ILE A 2 -20.79 -24.21 12.18
C ILE A 2 -19.93 -24.13 10.91
N MET A 3 -19.24 -22.99 10.73
CA MET A 3 -18.23 -22.87 9.65
C MET A 3 -17.11 -23.88 9.93
N ALA A 4 -16.84 -24.73 8.94
CA ALA A 4 -15.74 -25.67 8.97
C ALA A 4 -14.43 -24.89 9.25
N LYS A 5 -13.74 -25.19 10.37
CA LYS A 5 -12.35 -24.82 10.58
C LYS A 5 -11.58 -25.33 9.35
N MET A 6 -11.01 -24.43 8.58
CA MET A 6 -10.05 -24.84 7.55
C MET A 6 -8.89 -25.54 8.28
N ASP A 7 -8.73 -26.82 8.03
CA ASP A 7 -7.57 -27.62 8.47
C ASP A 7 -6.33 -27.15 7.68
N ILE A 8 -5.84 -25.97 7.99
CA ILE A 8 -4.60 -25.46 7.43
C ILE A 8 -3.46 -26.08 8.23
N ARG A 9 -2.76 -27.01 7.63
CA ARG A 9 -1.54 -27.58 8.24
C ARG A 9 -0.40 -26.59 8.08
N LEU A 10 -0.02 -25.97 9.19
CA LEU A 10 1.12 -25.05 9.24
C LEU A 10 2.43 -25.83 9.02
N SER A 11 3.45 -25.18 8.47
CA SER A 11 4.84 -25.70 8.44
C SER A 11 5.51 -25.44 9.80
N ALA A 12 6.63 -26.12 10.07
CA ALA A 12 7.31 -26.01 11.36
C ALA A 12 7.75 -24.58 11.73
N ASP A 13 8.16 -23.78 10.72
CA ASP A 13 8.47 -22.35 10.90
C ASP A 13 7.22 -21.51 11.16
N GLN A 14 6.10 -21.84 10.51
CA GLN A 14 4.80 -21.20 10.76
C GLN A 14 4.22 -21.60 12.12
N GLU A 15 4.37 -22.86 12.55
CA GLU A 15 3.96 -23.32 13.89
C GLU A 15 4.71 -22.55 14.97
N LYS A 16 6.04 -22.44 14.85
CA LYS A 16 6.88 -21.64 15.77
C LYS A 16 6.44 -20.17 15.80
N ALA A 17 6.14 -19.59 14.66
CA ALA A 17 5.66 -18.21 14.58
C ALA A 17 4.27 -18.05 15.21
N ALA A 18 3.36 -18.99 14.97
CA ALA A 18 2.03 -18.98 15.56
C ALA A 18 2.11 -19.11 17.11
N GLU A 19 2.93 -19.99 17.64
CA GLU A 19 3.18 -20.13 19.08
C GLU A 19 3.69 -18.84 19.71
N ALA A 20 4.62 -18.14 19.06
CA ALA A 20 5.11 -16.85 19.54
C ALA A 20 4.01 -15.78 19.55
N ILE A 21 3.20 -15.69 18.52
CA ILE A 21 2.06 -14.78 18.46
C ILE A 21 1.05 -15.10 19.58
N ILE A 22 0.69 -16.36 19.75
CA ILE A 22 -0.20 -16.83 20.82
C ILE A 22 0.35 -16.44 22.18
N SER A 23 1.64 -16.70 22.42
CA SER A 23 2.31 -16.34 23.68
C SER A 23 2.21 -14.85 24.00
N VAL A 24 2.42 -13.96 23.02
CA VAL A 24 2.26 -12.50 23.23
C VAL A 24 0.83 -12.16 23.61
N ILE A 25 -0.17 -12.75 22.92
CA ILE A 25 -1.58 -12.47 23.18
C ILE A 25 -2.00 -12.96 24.58
N GLU A 26 -1.62 -14.19 24.96
CA GLU A 26 -1.95 -14.79 26.25
C GLU A 26 -1.26 -14.08 27.41
N LYS A 27 0.03 -13.76 27.27
CA LYS A 27 0.79 -13.00 28.29
C LYS A 27 0.21 -11.60 28.51
N LYS A 28 -0.25 -10.95 27.43
CA LYS A 28 -0.95 -9.66 27.53
C LYS A 28 -2.28 -9.82 28.27
N ALA A 29 -3.07 -10.83 27.94
CA ALA A 29 -4.34 -11.12 28.62
C ALA A 29 -4.16 -11.37 30.12
N ASN A 30 -3.09 -12.06 30.52
CA ASN A 30 -2.78 -12.40 31.89
C ASN A 30 -1.96 -11.31 32.62
N GLY A 31 -1.61 -10.20 31.97
CA GLY A 31 -0.84 -9.12 32.59
C GLY A 31 0.62 -9.47 32.91
N THR A 32 1.18 -10.50 32.28
CA THR A 32 2.55 -11.00 32.56
C THR A 32 3.59 -10.55 31.53
N LEU A 33 3.16 -9.96 30.41
CA LEU A 33 4.05 -9.50 29.33
C LEU A 33 4.92 -8.32 29.80
N ARG A 34 6.23 -8.38 29.58
CA ARG A 34 7.20 -7.34 30.02
C ARG A 34 8.39 -7.19 29.07
N GLY A 35 9.02 -6.01 29.12
CA GLY A 35 10.31 -5.72 28.50
C GLY A 35 10.37 -6.01 27.01
N GLU A 36 11.36 -6.78 26.59
CA GLU A 36 11.60 -7.11 25.17
C GLU A 36 10.45 -7.89 24.52
N GLU A 37 9.62 -8.59 25.33
CA GLU A 37 8.45 -9.31 24.81
C GLU A 37 7.35 -8.38 24.27
N MET A 38 7.45 -7.07 24.51
CA MET A 38 6.53 -6.06 23.98
C MET A 38 6.66 -5.87 22.45
N LEU A 39 7.69 -6.39 21.83
CA LEU A 39 7.88 -6.39 20.39
C LEU A 39 8.11 -7.81 19.89
N LEU A 40 7.32 -8.24 18.94
CA LEU A 40 7.55 -9.46 18.16
C LEU A 40 7.63 -9.09 16.68
N THR A 41 8.74 -9.43 16.00
CA THR A 41 8.90 -9.22 14.57
C THR A 41 8.93 -10.54 13.84
N MET A 42 8.07 -10.68 12.79
CA MET A 42 8.00 -11.86 11.94
C MET A 42 8.24 -11.45 10.49
N GLY A 43 9.37 -11.87 9.95
CA GLY A 43 9.75 -11.68 8.55
C GLY A 43 9.45 -12.92 7.71
N GLY A 44 9.11 -12.71 6.45
CA GLY A 44 8.97 -13.82 5.50
C GLY A 44 8.83 -13.30 4.08
N PHE A 45 9.35 -14.04 3.13
CA PHE A 45 9.24 -13.70 1.71
C PHE A 45 7.82 -13.84 1.16
N ALA A 46 7.59 -13.41 -0.06
CA ALA A 46 6.34 -13.65 -0.76
C ALA A 46 6.05 -15.17 -0.82
N GLY A 47 4.80 -15.57 -0.54
CA GLY A 47 4.39 -16.98 -0.56
C GLY A 47 4.70 -17.79 0.70
N THR A 48 5.32 -17.21 1.76
CA THR A 48 5.59 -17.94 3.01
C THR A 48 4.41 -18.02 3.98
N GLY A 49 3.26 -17.41 3.63
CA GLY A 49 2.03 -17.54 4.41
C GLY A 49 1.94 -16.66 5.66
N LYS A 50 2.65 -15.54 5.72
CA LYS A 50 2.65 -14.60 6.86
C LYS A 50 1.27 -14.29 7.43
N THR A 51 0.38 -13.78 6.59
CA THR A 51 -0.99 -13.39 7.01
C THR A 51 -1.83 -14.61 7.41
N THR A 52 -1.60 -15.77 6.80
CA THR A 52 -2.26 -17.03 7.16
C THR A 52 -1.82 -17.49 8.55
N THR A 53 -0.52 -17.42 8.84
CA THR A 53 0.04 -17.74 10.16
C THR A 53 -0.53 -16.83 11.24
N LEU A 54 -0.61 -15.50 10.98
CA LEU A 54 -1.25 -14.55 11.87
C LEU A 54 -2.71 -14.91 12.14
N ALA A 55 -3.50 -15.11 11.08
CA ALA A 55 -4.92 -15.41 11.22
C ALA A 55 -5.15 -16.73 11.99
N SER A 56 -4.34 -17.76 11.72
CA SER A 56 -4.40 -19.04 12.45
C SER A 56 -4.07 -18.85 13.92
N ALA A 57 -2.98 -18.14 14.25
CA ALA A 57 -2.57 -17.91 15.64
C ALA A 57 -3.64 -17.14 16.43
N VAL A 58 -4.14 -16.05 15.87
CA VAL A 58 -5.20 -15.23 16.51
C VAL A 58 -6.49 -16.03 16.70
N GLY A 59 -6.87 -16.87 15.72
CA GLY A 59 -8.06 -17.71 15.82
C GLY A 59 -7.98 -18.85 16.84
N MET A 60 -6.77 -19.19 17.30
CA MET A 60 -6.56 -20.22 18.33
C MET A 60 -6.76 -19.70 19.76
N VAL A 61 -6.69 -18.37 19.98
CA VAL A 61 -6.82 -17.79 21.32
C VAL A 61 -8.27 -17.40 21.59
N ALA A 62 -8.92 -18.15 22.48
CA ALA A 62 -10.26 -17.80 22.96
C ALA A 62 -10.18 -16.63 23.97
N ASN A 63 -11.21 -15.77 23.97
CA ASN A 63 -11.32 -14.63 24.90
C ASN A 63 -10.10 -13.67 24.92
N ARG A 64 -9.47 -13.48 23.76
CA ARG A 64 -8.31 -12.60 23.60
C ARG A 64 -8.67 -11.11 23.80
N PRO A 65 -7.70 -10.26 24.17
CA PRO A 65 -7.87 -8.81 24.18
C PRO A 65 -8.23 -8.28 22.77
N LYS A 66 -8.79 -7.07 22.74
CA LYS A 66 -9.02 -6.35 21.48
C LYS A 66 -7.68 -6.09 20.78
N ILE A 67 -7.63 -6.32 19.49
CA ILE A 67 -6.43 -6.16 18.66
C ILE A 67 -6.67 -5.08 17.61
N ALA A 68 -5.68 -4.21 17.42
CA ALA A 68 -5.61 -3.31 16.27
C ALA A 68 -4.81 -3.98 15.15
N PHE A 69 -5.47 -4.39 14.08
CA PHE A 69 -4.81 -4.89 12.87
C PHE A 69 -4.58 -3.73 11.92
N CYS A 70 -3.33 -3.37 11.73
CA CYS A 70 -2.93 -2.20 10.95
C CYS A 70 -2.07 -2.58 9.75
N ALA A 71 -2.16 -1.76 8.70
CA ALA A 71 -1.18 -1.73 7.62
C ALA A 71 -0.78 -0.29 7.33
N PHE A 72 0.37 -0.10 6.69
CA PHE A 72 0.84 1.23 6.34
C PHE A 72 -0.06 1.89 5.27
N ALA A 73 -0.41 1.15 4.22
CA ALA A 73 -1.24 1.62 3.11
C ALA A 73 -2.70 1.17 3.26
N GLY A 74 -3.65 2.02 2.87
CA GLY A 74 -5.08 1.73 2.97
C GLY A 74 -5.51 0.51 2.18
N LYS A 75 -4.93 0.30 0.98
CA LYS A 75 -5.19 -0.90 0.18
C LYS A 75 -4.71 -2.17 0.89
N ALA A 76 -3.54 -2.14 1.52
CA ALA A 76 -3.04 -3.27 2.31
C ALA A 76 -3.95 -3.57 3.51
N ALA A 77 -4.43 -2.53 4.20
CA ALA A 77 -5.38 -2.66 5.29
C ALA A 77 -6.71 -3.31 4.84
N SER A 78 -7.23 -2.92 3.67
CA SER A 78 -8.44 -3.54 3.08
C SER A 78 -8.23 -5.01 2.75
N VAL A 79 -7.08 -5.37 2.17
CA VAL A 79 -6.73 -6.78 1.90
C VAL A 79 -6.59 -7.59 3.19
N LEU A 80 -5.94 -7.01 4.20
CA LEU A 80 -5.81 -7.63 5.53
C LEU A 80 -7.18 -7.88 6.15
N LYS A 81 -8.08 -6.89 6.12
CA LYS A 81 -9.47 -7.00 6.59
C LYS A 81 -10.18 -8.19 5.94
N THR A 82 -10.17 -8.25 4.62
CA THR A 82 -10.81 -9.33 3.88
C THR A 82 -10.26 -10.72 4.24
N LYS A 83 -8.95 -10.84 4.46
CA LYS A 83 -8.31 -12.10 4.86
C LYS A 83 -8.72 -12.53 6.28
N LEU A 84 -8.74 -11.59 7.23
CA LEU A 84 -9.14 -11.85 8.61
C LEU A 84 -10.64 -12.20 8.73
N GLU A 85 -11.51 -11.51 7.97
CA GLU A 85 -12.93 -11.81 7.88
C GLU A 85 -13.19 -13.23 7.32
N ARG A 86 -12.51 -13.58 6.23
CA ARG A 86 -12.61 -14.93 5.64
C ARG A 86 -12.11 -16.03 6.58
N ALA A 87 -11.10 -15.74 7.39
CA ALA A 87 -10.61 -16.65 8.40
C ALA A 87 -11.50 -16.71 9.66
N GLY A 88 -12.47 -15.81 9.79
CA GLY A 88 -13.34 -15.74 10.96
C GLY A 88 -12.61 -15.37 12.26
N THR A 89 -11.53 -14.61 12.16
CA THR A 89 -10.64 -14.29 13.29
C THR A 89 -10.92 -12.96 13.96
N LEU A 90 -11.72 -12.09 13.34
CA LEU A 90 -12.08 -10.80 13.92
C LEU A 90 -13.08 -10.96 15.08
N ALA A 91 -12.85 -10.19 16.15
CA ALA A 91 -13.73 -10.10 17.31
C ALA A 91 -14.34 -8.71 17.44
N LEU A 92 -15.41 -8.61 18.23
CA LEU A 92 -16.06 -7.33 18.51
C LEU A 92 -15.08 -6.38 19.23
N GLY A 93 -14.91 -5.18 18.69
CA GLY A 93 -14.01 -4.16 19.23
C GLY A 93 -12.59 -4.22 18.65
N ASP A 94 -12.29 -5.16 17.75
CA ASP A 94 -11.06 -5.08 16.96
C ASP A 94 -11.11 -3.89 16.00
N TYR A 95 -9.94 -3.30 15.78
CA TYR A 95 -9.74 -2.30 14.72
C TYR A 95 -9.06 -2.95 13.52
N VAL A 96 -9.51 -2.63 12.30
CA VAL A 96 -8.79 -2.97 11.08
C VAL A 96 -8.70 -1.74 10.18
N GLY A 97 -7.48 -1.28 9.93
CA GLY A 97 -7.28 -0.06 9.15
C GLY A 97 -5.82 0.32 8.93
N THR A 98 -5.57 1.59 8.64
CA THR A 98 -4.19 2.09 8.51
C THR A 98 -3.62 2.46 9.88
N ILE A 99 -2.28 2.39 10.01
CA ILE A 99 -1.58 2.88 11.21
C ILE A 99 -1.97 4.34 11.47
N HIS A 100 -1.87 5.21 10.46
CA HIS A 100 -2.27 6.61 10.60
C HIS A 100 -3.73 6.77 11.04
N GLY A 101 -4.61 5.88 10.59
CA GLY A 101 -6.00 5.84 10.98
C GLY A 101 -6.24 5.52 12.45
N LEU A 102 -5.36 4.69 13.02
CA LEU A 102 -5.43 4.32 14.42
C LEU A 102 -4.90 5.43 15.33
N ILE A 103 -3.67 5.92 15.06
CA ILE A 103 -2.89 6.68 16.05
C ILE A 103 -2.92 8.21 15.85
N TYR A 104 -3.40 8.73 14.72
CA TYR A 104 -3.39 10.16 14.47
C TYR A 104 -4.79 10.75 14.25
N ARG A 105 -4.97 12.00 14.67
CA ARG A 105 -6.13 12.84 14.35
C ARG A 105 -5.67 14.13 13.70
N PRO A 106 -6.45 14.71 12.75
CA PRO A 106 -6.14 16.02 12.21
C PRO A 106 -6.14 17.06 13.32
N ARG A 107 -5.11 17.90 13.37
CA ARG A 107 -5.10 19.04 14.30
C ARG A 107 -6.26 19.97 13.97
N HIS A 108 -7.08 20.34 14.97
CA HIS A 108 -8.19 21.27 14.80
C HIS A 108 -7.70 22.59 14.19
N GLY A 109 -8.17 22.90 12.98
CA GLY A 109 -7.78 24.09 12.19
C GLY A 109 -7.73 23.86 10.69
N GLY A 110 -7.64 22.60 10.25
CA GLY A 110 -7.83 22.20 8.86
C GLY A 110 -9.02 21.24 8.80
N SER A 111 -10.20 21.74 8.47
CA SER A 111 -11.33 20.87 8.17
C SER A 111 -10.91 19.94 7.02
N SER A 112 -10.85 18.64 7.28
CA SER A 112 -10.87 17.61 6.24
C SER A 112 -12.30 17.46 5.70
N GLY A 113 -13.04 18.56 5.68
CA GLY A 113 -14.38 18.57 5.11
C GLY A 113 -14.30 18.36 3.61
N SER A 114 -15.19 17.54 3.09
CA SER A 114 -15.46 17.46 1.66
C SER A 114 -15.72 18.87 1.13
N ILE A 115 -15.07 19.24 0.01
CA ILE A 115 -15.37 20.52 -0.64
C ILE A 115 -16.84 20.50 -1.03
N THR A 116 -17.60 21.49 -0.58
CA THR A 116 -18.99 21.67 -1.00
C THR A 116 -19.06 22.50 -2.28
N GLU A 117 -20.17 22.44 -2.97
CA GLU A 117 -20.39 23.20 -4.20
C GLU A 117 -20.28 24.72 -4.00
N SER A 118 -20.58 25.22 -2.78
CA SER A 118 -20.44 26.61 -2.37
C SER A 118 -18.98 27.04 -2.14
N ASP A 119 -18.05 26.10 -1.91
CA ASP A 119 -16.64 26.40 -1.69
C ASP A 119 -15.87 26.58 -3.02
N ILE A 120 -16.50 26.23 -4.14
CA ILE A 120 -15.96 26.32 -5.49
C ILE A 120 -16.51 27.58 -6.14
N ASP A 121 -16.00 28.74 -5.76
CA ASP A 121 -16.29 30.02 -6.42
C ASP A 121 -15.12 30.38 -7.35
N ASP A 122 -15.43 30.71 -8.62
CA ASP A 122 -14.47 31.13 -9.64
C ASP A 122 -13.84 32.51 -9.38
N LYS A 123 -14.18 33.16 -8.26
CA LYS A 123 -13.57 34.41 -7.86
C LYS A 123 -12.20 34.19 -7.27
N ALA A 124 -11.26 35.00 -7.72
CA ALA A 124 -9.88 35.04 -7.23
C ALA A 124 -9.79 34.93 -5.70
N PRO A 125 -8.72 34.31 -5.17
CA PRO A 125 -8.56 34.10 -3.73
C PRO A 125 -8.75 35.44 -2.99
N VAL A 126 -9.69 35.48 -2.05
CA VAL A 126 -9.81 36.61 -1.14
C VAL A 126 -8.48 36.71 -0.38
N GLU A 127 -7.74 37.79 -0.62
CA GLU A 127 -6.55 38.12 0.14
C GLU A 127 -6.90 38.21 1.63
N ARG A 128 -6.70 37.11 2.34
CA ARG A 128 -6.60 37.16 3.78
C ARG A 128 -5.13 37.41 4.11
N LYS A 129 -4.89 38.49 4.89
CA LYS A 129 -3.58 38.91 5.35
C LYS A 129 -2.74 37.71 5.79
N PRO A 130 -1.46 37.61 5.39
CA PRO A 130 -0.59 36.54 5.79
C PRO A 130 -0.46 36.53 7.32
N ILE A 131 -0.81 35.41 7.92
CA ILE A 131 -0.37 35.11 9.27
C ILE A 131 1.13 34.86 9.15
N THR A 132 1.93 35.82 9.66
CA THR A 132 3.37 35.71 9.76
C THR A 132 3.72 34.58 10.71
N GLY A 133 3.97 33.39 10.19
CA GLY A 133 4.42 32.20 10.90
C GLY A 133 5.01 31.22 9.91
N ASN A 134 6.22 30.82 10.19
CA ASN A 134 7.15 29.96 9.49
C ASN A 134 6.52 28.93 8.54
N THR A 135 6.90 28.96 7.25
CA THR A 135 6.30 28.25 6.11
C THR A 135 6.74 26.80 5.96
N ASP A 136 6.71 26.00 7.02
CA ASP A 136 6.79 24.53 6.97
C ASP A 136 5.54 23.91 7.60
N GLN A 137 4.34 24.22 7.07
CA GLN A 137 3.13 23.51 7.46
C GLN A 137 3.06 22.15 6.74
N LYS A 138 3.83 21.19 7.26
CA LYS A 138 3.44 19.75 7.19
C LYS A 138 2.03 19.65 7.76
N MET A 139 1.15 18.83 7.15
CA MET A 139 -0.12 18.50 7.80
C MET A 139 0.14 18.12 9.24
N ALA A 140 -0.26 18.98 10.18
CA ALA A 140 -0.08 18.73 11.58
C ALA A 140 -1.16 17.75 12.02
N PHE A 141 -0.77 16.50 12.23
CA PHE A 141 -1.58 15.50 12.91
C PHE A 141 -1.12 15.46 14.36
N ASP A 142 -2.06 15.37 15.26
CA ASP A 142 -1.79 15.09 16.66
C ASP A 142 -1.93 13.58 16.91
N LEU A 143 -1.02 13.04 17.70
CA LEU A 143 -1.13 11.69 18.21
C LEU A 143 -2.37 11.65 19.12
N VAL A 144 -3.16 10.57 19.03
CA VAL A 144 -4.27 10.38 19.99
C VAL A 144 -3.70 10.04 21.36
N ASP A 145 -4.44 10.38 22.41
CA ASP A 145 -3.97 10.13 23.79
C ASP A 145 -3.94 8.65 24.11
N ASP A 146 -4.87 7.86 23.59
CA ASP A 146 -4.95 6.40 23.76
C ASP A 146 -5.80 5.75 22.68
N ILE A 147 -5.73 4.40 22.61
CA ILE A 147 -6.50 3.54 21.69
C ILE A 147 -7.26 2.47 22.49
N ASP A 148 -8.41 2.04 21.97
CA ASP A 148 -9.27 1.03 22.63
C ASP A 148 -8.66 -0.39 22.63
N GLN A 149 -7.70 -0.64 21.76
CA GLN A 149 -7.08 -1.95 21.58
C GLN A 149 -5.84 -2.09 22.48
N SER A 150 -5.59 -3.30 22.93
CA SER A 150 -4.50 -3.57 23.88
C SER A 150 -3.30 -4.28 23.22
N ILE A 151 -3.40 -4.61 21.94
CA ILE A 151 -2.34 -5.21 21.13
C ILE A 151 -2.39 -4.56 19.76
N ILE A 152 -1.22 -4.23 19.20
CA ILE A 152 -1.09 -3.67 17.87
C ILE A 152 -0.43 -4.70 16.96
N VAL A 153 -1.10 -5.09 15.90
CA VAL A 153 -0.54 -5.92 14.81
C VAL A 153 -0.31 -5.02 13.61
N VAL A 154 0.90 -5.04 13.07
CA VAL A 154 1.28 -4.26 11.89
C VAL A 154 1.65 -5.21 10.76
N ASP A 155 0.82 -5.28 9.72
CA ASP A 155 1.14 -5.98 8.46
C ASP A 155 1.86 -5.03 7.49
N GLU A 156 2.66 -5.58 6.57
CA GLU A 156 3.55 -4.81 5.68
C GLU A 156 4.49 -3.87 6.46
N ALA A 157 5.03 -4.35 7.59
CA ALA A 157 5.84 -3.55 8.52
C ALA A 157 7.18 -3.06 7.92
N SER A 158 7.60 -3.58 6.76
CA SER A 158 8.76 -3.07 5.99
C SER A 158 8.60 -1.61 5.55
N MET A 159 7.38 -1.07 5.56
CA MET A 159 7.09 0.33 5.20
C MET A 159 7.10 1.28 6.40
N VAL A 160 7.21 0.78 7.63
CA VAL A 160 7.15 1.58 8.86
C VAL A 160 8.49 2.26 9.09
N ASN A 161 8.50 3.60 9.15
CA ASN A 161 9.68 4.39 9.47
C ASN A 161 9.85 4.54 11.00
N GLU A 162 11.00 5.07 11.40
CA GLU A 162 11.39 5.25 12.81
C GLU A 162 10.37 6.08 13.62
N GLN A 163 9.88 7.20 13.05
CA GLN A 163 8.93 8.07 13.74
C GLN A 163 7.60 7.35 14.01
N ILE A 164 7.04 6.69 13.01
CA ILE A 164 5.78 5.94 13.16
C ILE A 164 5.95 4.79 14.16
N PHE A 165 7.11 4.13 14.15
CA PHE A 165 7.40 3.08 15.11
C PHE A 165 7.50 3.61 16.54
N ALA A 166 8.19 4.74 16.74
CA ALA A 166 8.26 5.41 18.05
C ALA A 166 6.87 5.85 18.54
N ASP A 167 6.03 6.39 17.64
CA ASP A 167 4.66 6.78 17.97
C ASP A 167 3.80 5.56 18.36
N LEU A 168 3.95 4.42 17.68
CA LEU A 168 3.29 3.17 18.06
C LEU A 168 3.74 2.67 19.44
N GLN A 169 5.06 2.76 19.74
CA GLN A 169 5.61 2.34 21.02
C GLN A 169 5.13 3.24 22.18
N SER A 170 4.85 4.51 21.93
CA SER A 170 4.43 5.46 22.97
C SER A 170 3.12 5.09 23.65
N PHE A 171 2.27 4.28 23.02
CA PHE A 171 1.04 3.75 23.63
C PHE A 171 1.31 2.66 24.70
N GLY A 172 2.52 2.10 24.77
CA GLY A 172 2.83 1.07 25.76
C GLY A 172 2.10 -0.25 25.57
N TYR A 173 1.60 -0.53 24.37
CA TYR A 173 0.99 -1.80 24.01
C TYR A 173 1.96 -2.70 23.23
N PRO A 174 1.85 -4.04 23.36
CA PRO A 174 2.67 -4.95 22.57
C PRO A 174 2.42 -4.79 21.10
N ILE A 175 3.49 -4.85 20.31
CA ILE A 175 3.50 -4.71 18.85
C ILE A 175 3.92 -6.05 18.24
N ILE A 176 3.09 -6.59 17.36
CA ILE A 176 3.41 -7.74 16.51
C ILE A 176 3.58 -7.21 15.09
N ALA A 177 4.82 -7.08 14.64
CA ALA A 177 5.14 -6.54 13.32
C ALA A 177 5.44 -7.67 12.33
N ILE A 178 4.72 -7.68 11.23
CA ILE A 178 4.79 -8.71 10.18
C ILE A 178 5.14 -8.04 8.87
N GLY A 179 6.16 -8.54 8.18
CA GLY A 179 6.59 -7.93 6.93
C GLY A 179 7.46 -8.83 6.08
N ASP A 180 7.83 -8.31 4.94
CA ASP A 180 8.74 -8.97 4.00
C ASP A 180 10.09 -8.26 4.05
N HIS A 181 11.09 -8.91 4.64
CA HIS A 181 12.43 -8.36 4.80
C HIS A 181 13.22 -8.26 3.49
N GLY A 182 12.72 -8.83 2.40
CA GLY A 182 13.28 -8.68 1.06
C GLY A 182 12.74 -7.47 0.29
N GLN A 183 11.64 -6.87 0.72
CA GLN A 183 11.06 -5.70 0.06
C GLN A 183 11.81 -4.41 0.35
N LEU A 184 11.45 -3.36 -0.40
CA LEU A 184 11.98 -2.02 -0.20
C LEU A 184 11.69 -1.51 1.23
N PRO A 185 12.69 -0.92 1.91
CA PRO A 185 12.49 -0.24 3.17
C PRO A 185 11.69 1.07 2.99
N PRO A 186 11.33 1.76 4.09
CA PRO A 186 10.71 3.07 4.01
C PRO A 186 11.53 4.05 3.18
N VAL A 187 10.83 4.93 2.44
CA VAL A 187 11.49 5.92 1.56
C VAL A 187 12.30 6.95 2.35
N ILE A 188 11.94 7.17 3.62
CA ILE A 188 12.55 8.19 4.49
C ILE A 188 13.29 7.50 5.64
N GLY A 189 14.58 7.84 5.80
CA GLY A 189 15.44 7.32 6.86
C GLY A 189 16.12 6.00 6.51
N SER A 190 16.96 5.51 7.43
CA SER A 190 17.67 4.23 7.33
C SER A 190 17.03 3.14 8.20
N PHE A 191 16.00 3.47 8.97
CA PHE A 191 15.32 2.53 9.86
C PHE A 191 14.53 1.51 9.04
N ASN A 192 14.69 0.23 9.38
CA ASN A 192 13.94 -0.86 8.78
C ASN A 192 13.56 -1.88 9.86
N LEU A 193 12.30 -1.87 10.27
CA LEU A 193 11.79 -2.78 11.31
C LEU A 193 11.91 -4.27 10.93
N MET A 194 12.02 -4.56 9.61
CA MET A 194 12.14 -5.91 9.08
C MET A 194 13.58 -6.27 8.64
N GLU A 195 14.59 -5.51 9.05
CA GLU A 195 15.98 -5.81 8.67
C GLU A 195 16.47 -7.12 9.29
N ASP A 196 16.21 -7.30 10.57
CA ASP A 196 16.52 -8.55 11.30
C ASP A 196 15.31 -9.01 12.13
N PRO A 197 14.33 -9.67 11.52
CA PRO A 197 13.15 -10.12 12.25
C PRO A 197 13.48 -11.28 13.21
N MET A 198 12.87 -11.28 14.40
CA MET A 198 13.05 -12.31 15.43
C MET A 198 12.66 -13.70 14.93
N ILE A 199 11.65 -13.77 14.08
CA ILE A 199 11.20 -15.03 13.45
C ILE A 199 11.21 -14.84 11.96
N ARG A 200 11.80 -15.83 11.25
CA ARG A 200 11.83 -15.87 9.79
C ARG A 200 11.03 -17.04 9.27
N LEU A 201 10.06 -16.77 8.39
CA LEU A 201 9.38 -17.79 7.61
C LEU A 201 10.17 -17.99 6.33
N GLU A 202 10.92 -19.08 6.24
CA GLU A 202 11.80 -19.35 5.10
C GLU A 202 11.16 -20.33 4.12
N LYS A 203 10.29 -21.21 4.63
CA LYS A 203 9.68 -22.26 3.82
C LYS A 203 8.61 -21.70 2.90
N ILE A 204 8.88 -21.69 1.62
CA ILE A 204 7.89 -21.44 0.59
C ILE A 204 7.00 -22.67 0.49
N HIS A 205 5.68 -22.51 0.55
CA HIS A 205 4.75 -23.63 0.49
C HIS A 205 4.89 -24.41 -0.83
N ARG A 206 4.73 -25.75 -0.78
CA ARG A 206 4.90 -26.66 -1.93
C ARG A 206 4.13 -26.22 -3.20
N GLN A 207 2.99 -25.54 -3.04
CA GLN A 207 2.25 -24.96 -4.19
C GLN A 207 2.98 -23.78 -4.83
N ALA A 208 3.87 -23.10 -4.11
CA ALA A 208 4.65 -21.97 -4.60
C ALA A 208 6.06 -22.37 -5.07
N GLU A 209 6.59 -23.54 -4.70
CA GLU A 209 7.94 -23.98 -5.12
C GLU A 209 8.08 -24.15 -6.64
N GLY A 210 7.00 -24.53 -7.33
CA GLY A 210 6.95 -24.62 -8.79
C GLY A 210 6.46 -23.35 -9.48
N ASP A 211 6.12 -22.29 -8.73
CA ASP A 211 5.62 -21.04 -9.28
C ASP A 211 6.75 -20.25 -9.93
N PRO A 212 6.66 -19.95 -11.24
CA PRO A 212 7.70 -19.22 -11.95
C PRO A 212 7.90 -17.79 -11.41
N ILE A 213 6.90 -17.16 -10.81
CA ILE A 213 7.03 -15.85 -10.18
C ILE A 213 7.91 -15.95 -8.94
N ILE A 214 7.73 -16.98 -8.13
CA ILE A 214 8.58 -17.25 -6.95
C ILE A 214 10.03 -17.54 -7.39
N HIS A 215 10.23 -18.31 -8.45
CA HIS A 215 11.56 -18.53 -8.99
C HIS A 215 12.23 -17.22 -9.40
N VAL A 216 11.54 -16.38 -10.17
CA VAL A 216 12.05 -15.07 -10.61
C VAL A 216 12.29 -14.14 -9.43
N SER A 217 11.42 -14.15 -8.39
CA SER A 217 11.60 -13.34 -7.19
C SER A 217 12.85 -13.73 -6.40
N ARG A 218 13.20 -15.04 -6.38
CA ARG A 218 14.44 -15.53 -5.78
C ARG A 218 15.66 -15.02 -6.56
N LEU A 219 15.66 -15.11 -7.90
CA LEU A 219 16.73 -14.54 -8.73
C LEU A 219 16.92 -13.04 -8.46
N ALA A 220 15.82 -12.28 -8.42
CA ALA A 220 15.85 -10.84 -8.11
C ALA A 220 16.55 -10.56 -6.78
N ARG A 221 16.17 -11.28 -5.72
CA ARG A 221 16.68 -11.10 -4.36
C ARG A 221 18.12 -11.56 -4.20
N GLU A 222 18.48 -12.74 -4.72
CA GLU A 222 19.79 -13.34 -4.49
C GLU A 222 20.87 -12.74 -5.37
N THR A 223 20.54 -12.46 -6.63
CA THR A 223 21.52 -12.06 -7.64
C THR A 223 21.36 -10.62 -8.13
N GLY A 224 20.19 -10.01 -7.97
CA GLY A 224 19.84 -8.72 -8.60
C GLY A 224 19.73 -8.82 -10.12
N ARG A 225 19.69 -10.04 -10.67
CA ARG A 225 19.65 -10.29 -12.10
C ARG A 225 18.59 -11.33 -12.43
N ILE A 226 17.79 -11.02 -13.44
CA ILE A 226 16.85 -11.95 -14.04
C ILE A 226 17.29 -12.08 -15.50
N PRO A 227 17.83 -13.20 -15.94
CA PRO A 227 18.21 -13.40 -17.33
C PRO A 227 17.03 -13.24 -18.30
N ILE A 228 17.30 -12.85 -19.54
CA ILE A 228 16.29 -12.84 -20.60
C ILE A 228 15.86 -14.28 -20.88
N GLY A 229 14.56 -14.55 -20.94
CA GLY A 229 14.02 -15.88 -21.17
C GLY A 229 12.61 -16.09 -20.66
N VAL A 230 12.08 -17.28 -20.90
CA VAL A 230 10.76 -17.72 -20.42
C VAL A 230 10.98 -18.61 -19.19
N TYR A 231 10.30 -18.30 -18.10
CA TYR A 231 10.42 -18.98 -16.81
C TYR A 231 9.25 -19.93 -16.53
N GLY A 232 8.14 -19.75 -17.25
CA GLY A 232 6.94 -20.56 -17.15
C GLY A 232 5.78 -19.89 -17.86
N LEU A 233 4.58 -20.48 -17.71
CA LEU A 233 3.39 -19.93 -18.35
C LEU A 233 3.10 -18.52 -17.85
N GLY A 234 3.19 -17.54 -18.76
CA GLY A 234 2.91 -16.14 -18.45
C GLY A 234 4.01 -15.41 -17.69
N VAL A 235 5.18 -16.00 -17.47
CA VAL A 235 6.32 -15.37 -16.80
C VAL A 235 7.55 -15.36 -17.68
N GLU A 236 8.00 -14.18 -18.07
CA GLU A 236 9.14 -14.01 -18.96
C GLU A 236 9.83 -12.65 -18.77
N LYS A 237 11.08 -12.60 -19.15
CA LYS A 237 11.84 -11.36 -19.35
C LYS A 237 12.25 -11.24 -20.82
N ILE A 238 12.01 -10.07 -21.38
CA ILE A 238 12.40 -9.70 -22.72
C ILE A 238 13.40 -8.54 -22.71
N GLN A 239 14.21 -8.50 -23.76
CA GLN A 239 15.15 -7.40 -23.98
C GLN A 239 14.41 -6.09 -24.18
N LYS A 240 14.82 -5.04 -23.47
CA LYS A 240 14.39 -3.67 -23.76
C LYS A 240 15.02 -3.22 -25.09
N THR A 241 14.20 -3.03 -26.09
CA THR A 241 14.61 -2.51 -27.41
C THR A 241 14.02 -1.12 -27.61
N GLY A 242 14.38 -0.45 -28.71
CA GLY A 242 13.72 0.79 -29.12
C GLY A 242 12.27 0.58 -29.57
N SER A 243 11.84 -0.66 -29.81
CA SER A 243 10.46 -0.98 -30.20
C SER A 243 9.54 -1.10 -28.98
N LEU A 244 8.34 -0.55 -29.11
CA LEU A 244 7.26 -0.66 -28.11
C LEU A 244 6.24 -1.77 -28.46
N ALA A 245 6.58 -2.69 -29.35
CA ALA A 245 5.67 -3.78 -29.78
C ALA A 245 5.18 -4.63 -28.58
N PHE A 246 6.00 -4.81 -27.55
CA PHE A 246 5.59 -5.52 -26.31
C PHE A 246 4.41 -4.82 -25.60
N ALA A 247 4.23 -3.52 -25.81
CA ALA A 247 3.13 -2.78 -25.16
C ALA A 247 1.75 -3.26 -25.63
N GLU A 248 1.66 -3.95 -26.78
CA GLU A 248 0.41 -4.61 -27.22
C GLU A 248 -0.09 -5.65 -26.23
N ARG A 249 0.81 -6.17 -25.39
CA ARG A 249 0.51 -7.16 -24.34
C ARG A 249 0.02 -6.52 -23.03
N ILE A 250 0.10 -5.19 -22.91
CA ILE A 250 -0.36 -4.45 -21.73
C ILE A 250 -1.84 -4.16 -21.92
N GLY A 251 -2.68 -4.79 -21.10
CA GLY A 251 -4.12 -4.54 -21.07
C GLY A 251 -4.52 -3.41 -20.10
N PRO A 252 -5.76 -2.91 -20.13
CA PRO A 252 -6.21 -1.84 -19.24
C PRO A 252 -6.16 -2.21 -17.74
N SER A 253 -6.23 -3.49 -17.41
CA SER A 253 -6.14 -4.02 -16.04
C SER A 253 -4.72 -4.45 -15.63
N THR A 254 -3.75 -4.38 -16.55
CA THR A 254 -2.35 -4.73 -16.26
C THR A 254 -1.70 -3.65 -15.40
N MET A 255 -1.07 -4.05 -14.30
CA MET A 255 -0.28 -3.14 -13.46
C MET A 255 1.10 -2.94 -14.10
N THR A 256 1.36 -1.76 -14.66
CA THR A 256 2.69 -1.42 -15.20
C THR A 256 3.52 -0.72 -14.13
N LEU A 257 4.69 -1.28 -13.83
CA LEU A 257 5.61 -0.80 -12.80
C LEU A 257 6.88 -0.19 -13.40
N CYS A 258 7.30 0.94 -12.85
CA CYS A 258 8.53 1.63 -13.24
C CYS A 258 9.26 2.20 -12.01
N GLY A 259 10.46 2.73 -12.22
CA GLY A 259 11.28 3.29 -11.14
C GLY A 259 10.96 4.76 -10.86
N MET A 260 10.80 5.57 -11.90
CA MET A 260 10.73 7.03 -11.79
C MET A 260 9.33 7.57 -12.07
N ASN A 261 8.97 8.68 -11.42
CA ASN A 261 7.71 9.38 -11.68
C ASN A 261 7.62 9.95 -13.09
N VAL A 262 8.74 10.36 -13.68
CA VAL A 262 8.76 10.82 -15.09
C VAL A 262 8.37 9.70 -16.03
N THR A 263 8.94 8.50 -15.83
CA THR A 263 8.60 7.29 -16.59
C THR A 263 7.15 6.87 -16.36
N ARG A 264 6.65 6.97 -15.14
CA ARG A 264 5.24 6.72 -14.80
C ARG A 264 4.31 7.62 -15.61
N VAL A 265 4.57 8.93 -15.64
CA VAL A 265 3.75 9.89 -16.40
C VAL A 265 3.79 9.58 -17.89
N TRP A 266 4.97 9.26 -18.43
CA TRP A 266 5.12 8.89 -19.82
C TRP A 266 4.29 7.64 -20.19
N TRP A 267 4.39 6.57 -19.36
CA TRP A 267 3.62 5.34 -19.57
C TRP A 267 2.12 5.55 -19.43
N ASN A 268 1.67 6.34 -18.47
CA ASN A 268 0.26 6.68 -18.33
C ASN A 268 -0.27 7.35 -19.60
N ASN A 269 0.41 8.37 -20.11
CA ASN A 269 0.00 9.08 -21.33
C ASN A 269 0.03 8.17 -22.58
N PHE A 270 1.08 7.34 -22.70
CA PHE A 270 1.20 6.39 -23.81
C PHE A 270 0.06 5.37 -23.80
N LEU A 271 -0.21 4.74 -22.66
CA LEU A 271 -1.24 3.71 -22.53
C LEU A 271 -2.64 4.28 -22.68
N ARG A 272 -2.91 5.48 -22.14
CA ARG A 272 -4.17 6.20 -22.36
C ARG A 272 -4.47 6.39 -23.85
N THR A 273 -3.50 6.95 -24.59
CA THR A 273 -3.63 7.16 -26.04
C THR A 273 -3.89 5.84 -26.76
N ARG A 274 -3.19 4.79 -26.37
CA ARG A 274 -3.36 3.45 -26.96
C ARG A 274 -4.74 2.84 -26.67
N TYR A 275 -5.34 3.13 -25.51
CA TYR A 275 -6.70 2.69 -25.16
C TYR A 275 -7.79 3.58 -25.76
N GLY A 276 -7.43 4.60 -26.55
CA GLY A 276 -8.36 5.45 -27.26
C GLY A 276 -8.73 6.75 -26.53
N PHE A 277 -8.21 6.99 -25.34
CA PHE A 277 -8.37 8.25 -24.61
C PHE A 277 -7.44 9.31 -25.19
N LYS A 278 -8.00 10.39 -25.72
CA LYS A 278 -7.26 11.41 -26.48
C LYS A 278 -7.20 12.77 -25.79
N SER A 279 -8.09 13.00 -24.83
CA SER A 279 -8.12 14.25 -24.08
C SER A 279 -6.91 14.36 -23.13
N ASN A 280 -6.45 15.57 -22.87
CA ASN A 280 -5.50 15.83 -21.77
C ASN A 280 -6.19 15.76 -20.40
N ASP A 281 -7.50 15.82 -20.39
CA ASP A 281 -8.34 15.67 -19.21
C ASP A 281 -8.72 14.20 -19.01
N PRO A 282 -8.98 13.75 -17.78
CA PRO A 282 -9.47 12.40 -17.54
C PRO A 282 -10.87 12.18 -18.14
N GLU A 283 -11.13 10.96 -18.57
CA GLU A 283 -12.36 10.55 -19.24
C GLU A 283 -13.07 9.41 -18.50
N ILE A 284 -14.38 9.24 -18.74
CA ILE A 284 -15.16 8.13 -18.20
C ILE A 284 -14.57 6.80 -18.70
N GLY A 285 -14.44 5.82 -17.81
CA GLY A 285 -13.84 4.51 -18.09
C GLY A 285 -12.33 4.46 -17.84
N GLU A 286 -11.67 5.58 -17.53
CA GLU A 286 -10.26 5.58 -17.20
C GLU A 286 -9.98 5.07 -15.81
N ARG A 287 -8.85 4.39 -15.67
CA ARG A 287 -8.33 3.95 -14.37
C ARG A 287 -7.62 5.08 -13.65
N ILE A 288 -7.96 5.23 -12.39
CA ILE A 288 -7.36 6.25 -11.50
C ILE A 288 -6.79 5.64 -10.23
N ILE A 289 -5.84 6.34 -9.64
CA ILE A 289 -5.24 6.02 -8.33
C ILE A 289 -5.40 7.22 -7.40
N CYS A 290 -5.88 6.95 -6.20
CA CYS A 290 -5.95 7.92 -5.12
C CYS A 290 -4.53 8.22 -4.59
N LEU A 291 -4.20 9.50 -4.39
CA LEU A 291 -2.88 9.95 -3.94
C LEU A 291 -2.90 10.54 -2.52
N LYS A 292 -4.08 10.76 -1.95
CA LYS A 292 -4.28 11.35 -0.63
C LYS A 292 -5.40 10.62 0.10
N ASN A 293 -5.24 10.37 1.40
CA ASN A 293 -6.31 9.76 2.20
C ASN A 293 -7.46 10.76 2.40
N ASN A 294 -8.68 10.30 2.18
CA ASN A 294 -9.90 10.97 2.59
C ASN A 294 -10.80 9.93 3.30
N ARG A 295 -10.98 10.10 4.62
CA ARG A 295 -11.71 9.14 5.46
C ARG A 295 -13.22 9.26 5.30
N GLU A 296 -13.71 10.45 5.02
CA GLU A 296 -15.14 10.72 4.84
C GLU A 296 -15.66 9.99 3.60
N GLU A 297 -14.85 9.98 2.54
CA GLU A 297 -15.14 9.28 1.30
C GLU A 297 -14.59 7.83 1.25
N GLU A 298 -14.01 7.35 2.35
CA GLU A 298 -13.40 6.02 2.47
C GLU A 298 -12.38 5.69 1.37
N ILE A 299 -11.67 6.70 0.87
CA ILE A 299 -10.58 6.52 -0.10
C ILE A 299 -9.22 6.73 0.55
N TYR A 300 -8.28 5.89 0.15
CA TYR A 300 -6.94 5.88 0.73
C TYR A 300 -5.87 5.91 -0.35
N ASN A 301 -4.73 6.49 0.01
CA ASN A 301 -3.57 6.56 -0.88
C ASN A 301 -3.18 5.16 -1.39
N GLY A 302 -3.09 5.02 -2.71
CA GLY A 302 -2.83 3.76 -3.39
C GLY A 302 -4.06 2.98 -3.82
N MET A 303 -5.27 3.35 -3.37
CA MET A 303 -6.50 2.74 -3.90
C MET A 303 -6.69 3.12 -5.36
N THR A 304 -7.12 2.15 -6.15
CA THR A 304 -7.39 2.30 -7.58
C THR A 304 -8.88 2.11 -7.87
N GLY A 305 -9.34 2.67 -8.97
CA GLY A 305 -10.74 2.57 -9.40
C GLY A 305 -10.91 2.98 -10.85
N VAL A 306 -12.15 3.06 -11.30
CA VAL A 306 -12.53 3.44 -12.65
C VAL A 306 -13.54 4.61 -12.60
N ILE A 307 -13.30 5.64 -13.36
CA ILE A 307 -14.17 6.82 -13.46
C ILE A 307 -15.50 6.39 -14.08
N THR A 308 -16.61 6.68 -13.41
CA THR A 308 -17.98 6.44 -13.90
C THR A 308 -18.69 7.72 -14.30
N SER A 309 -18.30 8.86 -13.75
CA SER A 309 -18.79 10.19 -14.12
C SER A 309 -17.71 11.22 -13.86
N ILE A 310 -17.70 12.28 -14.70
CA ILE A 310 -16.79 13.42 -14.55
C ILE A 310 -17.45 14.68 -15.07
N VAL A 311 -17.38 15.75 -14.29
CA VAL A 311 -17.84 17.09 -14.65
C VAL A 311 -16.76 18.11 -14.28
N ALA A 312 -16.31 18.89 -15.25
CA ALA A 312 -15.39 19.99 -14.97
C ALA A 312 -16.12 21.16 -14.32
N LYS A 313 -15.53 21.77 -13.30
CA LYS A 313 -16.03 23.00 -12.68
C LYS A 313 -14.90 23.99 -12.46
N GLY A 314 -15.04 25.15 -13.05
CA GLY A 314 -14.01 26.17 -13.05
C GLY A 314 -12.72 25.70 -13.67
N GLN A 315 -11.62 26.35 -13.29
CA GLN A 315 -10.29 26.06 -13.86
C GLN A 315 -9.54 24.94 -13.12
N HIS A 316 -9.95 24.59 -11.88
CA HIS A 316 -9.12 23.82 -10.97
C HIS A 316 -9.71 22.48 -10.54
N TRP A 317 -11.00 22.21 -10.75
CA TRP A 317 -11.65 21.03 -10.19
C TRP A 317 -12.43 20.19 -11.21
N TYR A 318 -12.47 18.89 -10.90
CA TYR A 318 -13.47 17.97 -11.42
C TYR A 318 -14.32 17.46 -10.27
N LYS A 319 -15.63 17.33 -10.49
CA LYS A 319 -16.47 16.43 -9.72
C LYS A 319 -16.39 15.07 -10.37
N ILE A 320 -15.86 14.07 -9.67
CA ILE A 320 -15.67 12.72 -10.18
C ILE A 320 -16.49 11.75 -9.35
N SER A 321 -17.20 10.84 -10.06
CA SER A 321 -17.67 9.60 -9.45
C SER A 321 -16.82 8.45 -9.99
N ALA A 322 -16.46 7.49 -9.12
CA ALA A 322 -15.65 6.34 -9.49
C ALA A 322 -16.08 5.09 -8.70
N THR A 323 -15.98 3.93 -9.37
CA THR A 323 -16.07 2.64 -8.69
C THR A 323 -14.66 2.21 -8.32
N MET A 324 -14.38 2.11 -7.02
CA MET A 324 -13.08 1.69 -6.53
C MET A 324 -12.94 0.16 -6.58
N ASP A 325 -11.70 -0.33 -6.79
CA ASP A 325 -11.42 -1.77 -6.87
C ASP A 325 -11.75 -2.50 -5.55
N ALA A 326 -11.87 -1.79 -4.43
CA ALA A 326 -12.30 -2.31 -3.13
C ALA A 326 -13.83 -2.52 -3.04
N GLY A 327 -14.59 -2.09 -4.06
CA GLY A 327 -16.04 -2.22 -4.15
C GLY A 327 -16.84 -1.02 -3.63
N ASN A 328 -16.21 -0.03 -2.99
CA ASN A 328 -16.86 1.20 -2.59
C ASN A 328 -17.02 2.17 -3.78
N LEU A 329 -18.03 3.03 -3.69
CA LEU A 329 -18.24 4.12 -4.63
C LEU A 329 -17.62 5.38 -4.04
N TYR A 330 -16.95 6.15 -4.90
CA TYR A 330 -16.44 7.46 -4.59
C TYR A 330 -17.22 8.53 -5.36
N GLU A 331 -17.56 9.64 -4.71
CA GLU A 331 -18.06 10.85 -5.36
C GLU A 331 -17.49 12.08 -4.65
N GLY A 332 -16.68 12.87 -5.33
CA GLY A 332 -16.05 14.02 -4.69
C GLY A 332 -15.40 14.99 -5.68
N TRP A 333 -14.85 16.07 -5.13
CA TRP A 333 -14.11 17.09 -5.84
C TRP A 333 -12.63 16.78 -5.83
N CYS A 334 -12.01 16.72 -7.00
CA CYS A 334 -10.59 16.48 -7.13
C CYS A 334 -9.88 17.59 -7.90
N TYR A 335 -8.60 17.79 -7.56
CA TYR A 335 -7.75 18.81 -8.19
C TYR A 335 -7.35 18.41 -9.60
N LYS A 336 -7.76 19.22 -10.58
CA LYS A 336 -7.57 18.98 -12.00
C LYS A 336 -6.10 18.81 -12.40
N HIS A 337 -5.21 19.68 -11.90
CA HIS A 337 -3.81 19.72 -12.34
C HIS A 337 -2.94 18.64 -11.68
N GLN A 338 -3.53 17.75 -10.89
CA GLN A 338 -2.83 16.57 -10.38
C GLN A 338 -2.65 15.51 -11.47
N PHE A 339 -3.62 15.38 -12.38
CA PHE A 339 -3.52 14.38 -13.44
C PHE A 339 -2.31 14.62 -14.35
N GLY A 340 -1.47 13.59 -14.52
CA GLY A 340 -0.22 13.64 -15.27
C GLY A 340 0.91 14.42 -14.62
N SER A 341 0.76 14.84 -13.37
CA SER A 341 1.84 15.53 -12.65
C SER A 341 2.89 14.55 -12.14
N VAL A 342 4.16 14.94 -12.28
CA VAL A 342 5.30 14.18 -11.72
C VAL A 342 5.30 14.24 -10.18
N LYS A 343 4.82 15.35 -9.61
CA LYS A 343 4.77 15.59 -8.16
C LYS A 343 3.33 15.56 -7.67
N THR A 344 3.14 15.10 -6.43
CA THR A 344 1.83 15.16 -5.78
C THR A 344 1.58 16.56 -5.25
N ALA A 345 0.44 17.16 -5.59
CA ALA A 345 0.05 18.53 -5.27
C ALA A 345 -0.52 18.64 -3.84
N PHE A 346 0.25 18.26 -2.83
CA PHE A 346 -0.18 18.43 -1.43
C PHE A 346 -0.32 19.90 -1.03
N ASN A 347 0.50 20.78 -1.61
CA ASN A 347 0.47 22.22 -1.38
C ASN A 347 0.40 22.92 -2.73
N VAL A 348 -0.69 23.65 -2.97
CA VAL A 348 -0.89 24.47 -4.17
C VAL A 348 -0.73 25.93 -3.79
N PRO A 349 0.24 26.67 -4.38
CA PRO A 349 0.42 28.07 -4.05
C PRO A 349 -0.87 28.89 -4.26
N GLY A 350 -1.22 29.70 -3.27
CA GLY A 350 -2.44 30.54 -3.32
C GLY A 350 -3.75 29.81 -3.06
N MET A 351 -3.73 28.49 -2.81
CA MET A 351 -4.92 27.70 -2.51
C MET A 351 -4.79 27.06 -1.12
N PRO A 352 -5.73 27.32 -0.20
CA PRO A 352 -5.77 26.63 1.09
C PRO A 352 -5.90 25.12 0.90
N GLN A 353 -5.28 24.34 1.77
CA GLN A 353 -5.21 22.88 1.63
C GLN A 353 -6.59 22.20 1.58
N TRP A 354 -7.58 22.74 2.29
CA TRP A 354 -8.95 22.24 2.27
C TRP A 354 -9.66 22.49 0.93
N GLN A 355 -9.23 23.49 0.13
CA GLN A 355 -9.74 23.73 -1.22
C GLN A 355 -9.12 22.86 -2.30
N VAL A 356 -7.97 22.22 -2.04
CA VAL A 356 -7.32 21.37 -3.04
C VAL A 356 -8.19 20.15 -3.38
N GLY A 357 -9.01 19.67 -2.44
CA GLY A 357 -9.84 18.49 -2.62
C GLY A 357 -9.04 17.20 -2.62
N ASP A 358 -9.61 16.18 -3.23
CA ASP A 358 -8.98 14.89 -3.39
C ASP A 358 -7.96 14.92 -4.53
N LEU A 359 -6.95 14.06 -4.43
CA LEU A 359 -5.88 13.95 -5.40
C LEU A 359 -5.92 12.61 -6.09
N PHE A 360 -6.15 12.62 -7.38
CA PHE A 360 -6.11 11.44 -8.24
C PHE A 360 -5.13 11.62 -9.38
N ASP A 361 -4.61 10.51 -9.88
CA ASP A 361 -3.84 10.45 -11.12
C ASP A 361 -4.25 9.20 -11.91
N TRP A 362 -3.80 9.08 -13.16
CA TRP A 362 -4.01 7.86 -13.95
C TRP A 362 -3.27 6.67 -13.35
N ALA A 363 -3.86 5.49 -13.45
CA ALA A 363 -3.41 4.26 -12.80
C ALA A 363 -3.00 3.14 -13.77
N TYR A 364 -2.63 3.45 -15.00
CA TYR A 364 -2.10 2.46 -15.95
C TYR A 364 -0.65 2.10 -15.64
N ALA A 365 0.11 3.07 -15.12
CA ALA A 365 1.47 2.86 -14.64
C ALA A 365 1.68 3.52 -13.28
N MET A 366 2.49 2.90 -12.42
CA MET A 366 2.87 3.42 -11.12
C MET A 366 4.32 3.06 -10.78
N THR A 367 4.91 3.75 -9.80
CA THR A 367 6.24 3.39 -9.33
C THR A 367 6.20 2.15 -8.45
N VAL A 368 7.29 1.37 -8.42
CA VAL A 368 7.40 0.18 -7.56
C VAL A 368 7.15 0.53 -6.09
N HIS A 369 7.67 1.66 -5.61
CA HIS A 369 7.41 2.14 -4.24
C HIS A 369 5.90 2.33 -3.98
N LYS A 370 5.17 2.88 -4.95
CA LYS A 370 3.73 3.12 -4.83
C LYS A 370 2.91 1.82 -4.89
N SER A 371 3.46 0.76 -5.47
CA SER A 371 2.81 -0.55 -5.58
C SER A 371 2.94 -1.43 -4.33
N GLN A 372 3.72 -1.02 -3.33
CA GLN A 372 3.85 -1.77 -2.07
C GLN A 372 2.47 -1.96 -1.42
N GLY A 373 2.20 -3.13 -0.87
CA GLY A 373 0.89 -3.51 -0.36
C GLY A 373 -0.19 -3.76 -1.43
N SER A 374 0.18 -3.71 -2.73
CA SER A 374 -0.72 -4.00 -3.85
C SER A 374 -0.24 -5.21 -4.63
N GLU A 375 -1.17 -5.95 -5.23
CA GLU A 375 -0.91 -7.08 -6.11
C GLU A 375 -1.88 -7.04 -7.31
N ALA A 376 -1.49 -7.60 -8.43
CA ALA A 376 -2.32 -7.75 -9.63
C ALA A 376 -2.12 -9.10 -10.30
N ASP A 377 -3.13 -9.56 -11.03
CA ASP A 377 -3.02 -10.81 -11.79
C ASP A 377 -1.97 -10.72 -12.90
N ASP A 378 -1.93 -9.56 -13.59
CA ASP A 378 -0.99 -9.28 -14.68
C ASP A 378 -0.13 -8.07 -14.32
N VAL A 379 1.19 -8.24 -14.33
CA VAL A 379 2.17 -7.20 -14.03
C VAL A 379 3.20 -7.08 -15.14
N VAL A 380 3.51 -5.86 -15.52
CA VAL A 380 4.63 -5.53 -16.40
C VAL A 380 5.63 -4.67 -15.64
N VAL A 381 6.88 -5.09 -15.59
CA VAL A 381 7.97 -4.37 -14.92
C VAL A 381 8.88 -3.77 -15.96
N MET A 382 8.97 -2.44 -16.00
CA MET A 382 10.00 -1.73 -16.74
C MET A 382 11.23 -1.63 -15.85
N GLU A 383 12.26 -2.44 -16.13
CA GLU A 383 13.50 -2.37 -15.36
C GLU A 383 14.14 -0.99 -15.49
N GLU A 384 14.22 -0.29 -14.37
CA GLU A 384 14.91 0.99 -14.25
C GLU A 384 15.80 0.98 -13.02
N ARG A 385 17.09 0.88 -13.22
CA ARG A 385 18.06 0.89 -12.12
C ARG A 385 18.27 2.31 -11.61
N ILE A 386 17.48 2.69 -10.63
CA ILE A 386 17.52 4.00 -9.97
C ILE A 386 18.28 3.97 -8.65
N SER A 387 18.51 2.78 -8.11
CA SER A 387 19.18 2.55 -6.82
C SER A 387 20.69 2.79 -6.91
N ARG A 388 21.26 3.27 -5.81
CA ARG A 388 22.69 3.54 -5.69
C ARG A 388 23.49 2.31 -5.32
N THR A 389 22.88 1.37 -4.62
CA THR A 389 23.52 0.14 -4.13
C THR A 389 22.92 -1.11 -4.77
N GLU A 390 23.67 -2.21 -4.77
CA GLU A 390 23.18 -3.51 -5.23
C GLU A 390 22.04 -4.05 -4.36
N ASP A 391 22.08 -3.80 -3.04
CA ASP A 391 21.02 -4.24 -2.13
C ASP A 391 19.71 -3.53 -2.40
N GLU A 392 19.73 -2.18 -2.55
CA GLU A 392 18.54 -1.42 -2.94
C GLU A 392 17.98 -1.90 -4.29
N TRP A 393 18.85 -2.21 -5.25
CA TRP A 393 18.44 -2.74 -6.55
C TRP A 393 17.76 -4.11 -6.42
N ARG A 394 18.33 -5.03 -5.65
CA ARG A 394 17.75 -6.35 -5.38
C ARG A 394 16.38 -6.23 -4.73
N ARG A 395 16.24 -5.38 -3.72
CA ARG A 395 14.97 -5.10 -3.05
C ARG A 395 13.95 -4.48 -3.99
N TRP A 396 14.38 -3.54 -4.84
CA TRP A 396 13.51 -2.91 -5.84
C TRP A 396 12.97 -3.95 -6.83
N LEU A 397 13.86 -4.75 -7.41
CA LEU A 397 13.51 -5.76 -8.39
C LEU A 397 12.61 -6.84 -7.78
N TYR A 398 12.97 -7.30 -6.58
CA TYR A 398 12.17 -8.25 -5.81
C TYR A 398 10.76 -7.69 -5.50
N THR A 399 10.67 -6.45 -5.00
CA THR A 399 9.38 -5.81 -4.73
C THR A 399 8.53 -5.73 -6.00
N ALA A 400 9.13 -5.36 -7.13
CA ALA A 400 8.43 -5.24 -8.40
C ALA A 400 7.83 -6.58 -8.87
N VAL A 401 8.63 -7.63 -8.90
CA VAL A 401 8.20 -8.94 -9.43
C VAL A 401 7.20 -9.64 -8.52
N THR A 402 7.28 -9.41 -7.21
CA THR A 402 6.34 -9.97 -6.23
C THR A 402 4.96 -9.29 -6.22
N ARG A 403 4.74 -8.29 -7.05
CA ARG A 403 3.39 -7.72 -7.27
C ARG A 403 2.51 -8.60 -8.16
N ALA A 404 3.11 -9.48 -8.95
CA ALA A 404 2.40 -10.37 -9.85
C ALA A 404 1.81 -11.60 -9.12
N LYS A 405 0.57 -11.97 -9.51
CA LYS A 405 -0.10 -13.19 -9.04
C LYS A 405 -0.09 -14.29 -10.08
N LYS A 406 -0.25 -13.97 -11.37
CA LYS A 406 -0.42 -14.97 -12.44
C LYS A 406 0.53 -14.74 -13.61
N LYS A 407 0.67 -13.48 -14.08
CA LYS A 407 1.51 -13.17 -15.24
C LYS A 407 2.46 -12.05 -14.91
N LEU A 408 3.69 -12.20 -15.40
CA LEU A 408 4.76 -11.26 -15.20
C LEU A 408 5.58 -11.11 -16.49
N LEU A 409 5.58 -9.92 -17.04
CA LEU A 409 6.46 -9.53 -18.12
C LEU A 409 7.48 -8.54 -17.57
N ILE A 410 8.76 -8.87 -17.72
CA ILE A 410 9.85 -7.97 -17.37
C ILE A 410 10.49 -7.45 -18.64
N VAL A 411 10.63 -6.13 -18.76
CA VAL A 411 11.27 -5.47 -19.90
C VAL A 411 12.53 -4.79 -19.41
N GLY A 412 13.67 -5.33 -19.78
CA GLY A 412 14.95 -4.85 -19.25
C GLY A 412 16.14 -5.26 -20.08
N SER A 413 17.34 -5.09 -19.54
CA SER A 413 18.63 -5.46 -20.14
C SER A 413 19.21 -6.73 -19.54
#